data_990e66f1d09c630f8e68136582ce9075
#
_entry.id   990e66f1d09c630f8e68136582ce9075
#
_cell.length_a   1.000
_cell.length_b   1.000
_cell.length_c   1.000
_cell.angle_alpha   90.00
_cell.angle_beta   90.00
_cell.angle_gamma   90.00
#
_symmetry.space_group_name_H-M   'P 1'
#
loop_
_entity.id
_entity.type
_entity.pdbx_description
1 polymer ?
#
loop_
_entity_poly.entity_id
_entity_poly.type
_entity_poly.pdbx_seq_one_letter_code
_entity_poly.pdbx_strand_id
1 'polypeptide(L)'
;DTLIAALGGKDNITRLFHCMTRLRFYVKDRSKINEKEILKLSEISGVNWHEDQFQVIAGNEVNAVYKALEDKGVPTDDAPAANSDSSKSVVSKVIDAITGCMTPMIPALTAAGMIKVVLSLLTTFHLVSETSSTYQVISFIGDVTFYFMPFLIAANAAKVFRVNQSLALFIAGVYLSPTFVTMVAGDAAITLFGLPITKATYSYSVIPVILMVWITHYIEILVDKITPKMVKLILNPTLVILISAPIALIVVGPIGTIIGNGLAVAINFLSVKLGFIIVGILAATFPFIVMTGMHHALTPIGLNAIATGGTDTLIFVSQVCSNLAQSGASLAVAVRSKDSNMKQLASAAGVSALMGITEPALYGVTLKLKRPVVAASIAAGIGGIVGGLLQVSLYIAQN
;
A
#
# COMPACT_ATOMS: atom_id res chain seq x y z
N ASP A 1 -2.87 8.38 28.66
CA ASP A 1 -2.13 9.34 29.47
C ASP A 1 -0.69 8.93 29.65
N THR A 2 -0.42 7.68 30.00
CA THR A 2 0.93 7.15 30.21
C THR A 2 1.85 7.36 29.00
N LEU A 3 1.36 7.10 27.78
CA LEU A 3 2.14 7.32 26.56
C LEU A 3 2.49 8.81 26.37
N ILE A 4 1.53 9.72 26.60
CA ILE A 4 1.79 11.18 26.51
C ILE A 4 2.83 11.61 27.53
N ALA A 5 2.72 11.15 28.78
CA ALA A 5 3.68 11.45 29.82
C ALA A 5 5.09 10.92 29.48
N ALA A 6 5.18 9.69 28.97
CA ALA A 6 6.44 9.06 28.58
C ALA A 6 7.08 9.71 27.32
N LEU A 7 6.31 10.45 26.52
CA LEU A 7 6.80 11.26 25.39
C LEU A 7 7.25 12.67 25.83
N GLY A 8 7.22 12.98 27.13
CA GLY A 8 7.61 14.28 27.69
C GLY A 8 6.45 15.31 27.74
N GLY A 9 5.22 14.83 27.71
CA GLY A 9 4.01 15.66 27.76
C GLY A 9 3.54 16.13 26.37
N LYS A 10 2.31 16.68 26.32
CA LYS A 10 1.72 17.17 25.06
C LYS A 10 2.56 18.28 24.41
N ASP A 11 3.14 19.16 25.20
CA ASP A 11 3.93 20.31 24.72
C ASP A 11 5.21 19.88 24.02
N ASN A 12 5.70 18.68 24.29
CA ASN A 12 6.85 18.08 23.61
C ASN A 12 6.51 17.50 22.26
N ILE A 13 5.25 17.15 22.01
CA ILE A 13 4.78 16.57 20.74
C ILE A 13 4.42 17.72 19.79
N THR A 14 5.16 17.82 18.69
CA THR A 14 4.90 18.85 17.66
C THR A 14 3.95 18.34 16.59
N ARG A 15 3.97 17.02 16.35
CA ARG A 15 3.17 16.39 15.28
C ARG A 15 3.03 14.91 15.53
N LEU A 16 1.81 14.39 15.32
CA LEU A 16 1.48 12.98 15.36
C LEU A 16 0.77 12.57 14.08
N PHE A 17 1.19 11.49 13.48
CA PHE A 17 0.46 10.76 12.46
C PHE A 17 0.75 9.26 12.59
N HIS A 18 0.04 8.43 11.84
CA HIS A 18 0.23 6.99 11.90
C HIS A 18 0.29 6.37 10.50
N CYS A 19 0.87 5.19 10.42
CA CYS A 19 0.71 4.25 9.31
C CYS A 19 -0.09 3.04 9.81
N MET A 20 -0.12 1.95 9.06
CA MET A 20 -0.92 0.76 9.40
C MET A 20 -0.61 0.15 10.76
N THR A 21 0.65 0.25 11.23
CA THR A 21 1.11 -0.43 12.45
C THR A 21 1.90 0.47 13.40
N ARG A 22 2.18 1.74 13.04
CA ARG A 22 3.05 2.62 13.81
C ARG A 22 2.44 4.00 13.98
N LEU A 23 2.53 4.51 15.22
CA LEU A 23 2.41 5.92 15.52
C LEU A 23 3.74 6.60 15.27
N ARG A 24 3.73 7.79 14.71
CA ARG A 24 4.91 8.55 14.35
C ARG A 24 4.82 9.93 14.96
N PHE A 25 5.79 10.21 15.83
CA PHE A 25 5.87 11.45 16.58
C PHE A 25 7.06 12.29 16.13
N TYR A 26 6.81 13.57 15.91
CA TYR A 26 7.86 14.59 15.94
C TYR A 26 7.82 15.27 17.31
N VAL A 27 8.98 15.43 17.93
CA VAL A 27 9.10 15.99 19.27
C VAL A 27 10.09 17.15 19.27
N LYS A 28 9.89 18.09 20.19
CA LYS A 28 10.80 19.24 20.38
C LYS A 28 12.11 18.82 21.04
N ASP A 29 12.03 17.95 22.02
CA ASP A 29 13.16 17.53 22.84
C ASP A 29 13.14 16.01 23.02
N ARG A 30 14.12 15.35 22.40
CA ARG A 30 14.27 13.89 22.42
C ARG A 30 14.64 13.36 23.80
N SER A 31 15.36 14.15 24.63
CA SER A 31 15.83 13.73 25.93
C SER A 31 14.69 13.49 26.93
N LYS A 32 13.50 14.03 26.67
CA LYS A 32 12.30 13.86 27.48
C LYS A 32 11.56 12.56 27.23
N ILE A 33 11.95 11.79 26.21
CA ILE A 33 11.28 10.53 25.89
C ILE A 33 11.80 9.42 26.78
N ASN A 34 10.90 8.76 27.48
CA ASN A 34 11.19 7.57 28.28
C ASN A 34 10.76 6.30 27.53
N GLU A 35 11.67 5.78 26.69
CA GLU A 35 11.40 4.58 25.89
C GLU A 35 11.06 3.35 26.75
N LYS A 36 11.65 3.24 27.94
CA LYS A 36 11.41 2.13 28.86
C LYS A 36 9.97 2.11 29.37
N GLU A 37 9.39 3.27 29.65
CA GLU A 37 7.99 3.38 30.08
C GLU A 37 7.03 3.12 28.91
N ILE A 38 7.37 3.54 27.70
CA ILE A 38 6.57 3.28 26.49
C ILE A 38 6.51 1.77 26.21
N LEU A 39 7.62 1.06 26.35
CA LEU A 39 7.71 -0.38 26.12
C LEU A 39 7.00 -1.23 27.18
N LYS A 40 6.54 -0.64 28.30
CA LYS A 40 5.71 -1.33 29.31
C LYS A 40 4.23 -1.38 28.92
N LEU A 41 3.80 -0.56 27.97
CA LEU A 41 2.41 -0.52 27.54
C LEU A 41 2.10 -1.78 26.72
N SER A 42 0.99 -2.45 27.07
CA SER A 42 0.56 -3.70 26.47
C SER A 42 0.26 -3.58 24.97
N GLU A 43 -0.16 -2.41 24.54
CA GLU A 43 -0.50 -2.08 23.16
C GLU A 43 0.72 -1.76 22.29
N ILE A 44 1.93 -1.65 22.90
CA ILE A 44 3.15 -1.24 22.22
C ILE A 44 4.10 -2.42 22.08
N SER A 45 4.39 -2.78 20.83
CA SER A 45 5.30 -3.88 20.50
C SER A 45 6.77 -3.45 20.38
N GLY A 46 7.03 -2.16 20.23
CA GLY A 46 8.39 -1.65 20.09
C GLY A 46 8.44 -0.15 19.80
N VAL A 47 9.65 0.40 19.89
CA VAL A 47 9.93 1.79 19.52
C VAL A 47 11.17 1.86 18.64
N ASN A 48 11.24 2.84 17.75
CA ASN A 48 12.39 3.06 16.87
C ASN A 48 12.54 4.54 16.54
N TRP A 49 13.77 5.00 16.36
CA TRP A 49 14.08 6.31 15.80
C TRP A 49 14.40 6.18 14.31
N HIS A 50 13.79 7.03 13.52
CA HIS A 50 14.12 7.19 12.12
C HIS A 50 14.38 8.69 11.89
N GLU A 51 15.65 9.09 11.86
CA GLU A 51 16.09 10.49 11.80
C GLU A 51 15.50 11.32 12.96
N ASP A 52 14.61 12.29 12.66
CA ASP A 52 13.93 13.13 13.64
C ASP A 52 12.57 12.60 14.10
N GLN A 53 12.19 11.43 13.61
CA GLN A 53 10.89 10.83 13.86
C GLN A 53 10.99 9.70 14.88
N PHE A 54 10.26 9.83 15.98
CA PHE A 54 10.09 8.76 16.95
C PHE A 54 8.90 7.90 16.56
N GLN A 55 9.11 6.62 16.35
CA GLN A 55 8.11 5.65 15.92
C GLN A 55 7.77 4.70 17.06
N VAL A 56 6.46 4.58 17.35
CA VAL A 56 5.91 3.64 18.34
C VAL A 56 5.08 2.60 17.60
N ILE A 57 5.46 1.34 17.72
CA ILE A 57 4.85 0.23 17.00
C ILE A 57 3.68 -0.28 17.85
N ALA A 58 2.45 0.00 17.41
CA ALA A 58 1.22 -0.41 18.08
C ALA A 58 0.48 -1.54 17.33
N GLY A 59 0.99 -2.00 16.20
CA GLY A 59 0.37 -3.07 15.43
C GLY A 59 -1.08 -2.76 15.05
N ASN A 60 -1.98 -3.70 15.29
CA ASN A 60 -3.41 -3.55 14.99
C ASN A 60 -4.11 -2.49 15.85
N GLU A 61 -3.54 -2.13 17.01
CA GLU A 61 -4.11 -1.13 17.93
C GLU A 61 -3.78 0.31 17.53
N VAL A 62 -3.02 0.51 16.45
CA VAL A 62 -2.55 1.84 16.02
C VAL A 62 -3.68 2.85 15.87
N ASN A 63 -4.80 2.46 15.27
CA ASN A 63 -5.95 3.34 15.05
C ASN A 63 -6.65 3.71 16.35
N ALA A 64 -6.80 2.76 17.27
CA ALA A 64 -7.41 2.99 18.58
C ALA A 64 -6.53 3.92 19.43
N VAL A 65 -5.24 3.69 19.45
CA VAL A 65 -4.26 4.52 20.19
C VAL A 65 -4.17 5.92 19.58
N TYR A 66 -4.14 6.02 18.24
CA TYR A 66 -4.11 7.30 17.53
C TYR A 66 -5.32 8.17 17.89
N LYS A 67 -6.54 7.60 17.77
CA LYS A 67 -7.79 8.28 18.12
C LYS A 67 -7.82 8.72 19.58
N ALA A 68 -7.36 7.86 20.50
CA ALA A 68 -7.26 8.20 21.91
C ALA A 68 -6.29 9.36 22.20
N LEU A 69 -5.23 9.51 21.40
CA LEU A 69 -4.28 10.63 21.48
C LEU A 69 -4.87 11.91 20.88
N GLU A 70 -5.60 11.80 19.78
CA GLU A 70 -6.33 12.90 19.14
C GLU A 70 -7.41 13.47 20.06
N ASP A 71 -8.24 12.59 20.65
CA ASP A 71 -9.28 12.97 21.63
C ASP A 71 -8.70 13.69 22.86
N LYS A 72 -7.43 13.44 23.17
CA LYS A 72 -6.69 14.13 24.23
C LYS A 72 -6.00 15.42 23.78
N GLY A 73 -6.22 15.83 22.53
CA GLY A 73 -5.70 17.08 21.97
C GLY A 73 -4.19 17.06 21.71
N VAL A 74 -3.62 15.89 21.37
CA VAL A 74 -2.28 15.81 20.79
C VAL A 74 -2.35 16.35 19.37
N PRO A 75 -1.42 17.21 18.91
CA PRO A 75 -1.42 17.73 17.54
C PRO A 75 -1.34 16.60 16.53
N THR A 76 -2.41 16.37 15.80
CA THR A 76 -2.51 15.36 14.75
C THR A 76 -2.41 15.99 13.36
N ASP A 77 -1.88 15.26 12.42
CA ASP A 77 -1.82 15.67 11.01
C ASP A 77 -2.42 14.54 10.17
N ASP A 78 -3.57 14.77 9.59
CA ASP A 78 -4.28 13.81 8.74
C ASP A 78 -3.55 13.50 7.41
N ALA A 79 -2.44 14.20 7.15
CA ALA A 79 -1.63 13.92 5.98
C ALA A 79 -0.50 12.94 6.33
N PRO A 80 -0.32 11.82 5.58
CA PRO A 80 0.93 11.10 5.59
C PRO A 80 2.01 12.07 5.16
N ALA A 81 2.92 12.43 6.09
CA ALA A 81 4.00 13.35 5.78
C ALA A 81 4.88 12.75 4.69
N ALA A 82 4.80 13.30 3.51
CA ALA A 82 5.95 13.31 2.63
C ALA A 82 7.06 14.04 3.39
N ASN A 83 8.02 13.28 3.92
CA ASN A 83 9.20 13.85 4.54
C ASN A 83 9.82 14.81 3.53
N SER A 84 9.74 16.11 3.82
CA SER A 84 10.42 17.16 3.07
C SER A 84 11.89 17.19 3.45
N ASP A 85 12.58 16.07 3.22
CA ASP A 85 14.03 16.02 3.31
C ASP A 85 14.59 16.47 1.96
N SER A 86 15.24 17.62 1.96
CA SER A 86 15.95 18.17 0.80
C SER A 86 17.10 17.28 0.31
N SER A 87 17.48 16.26 1.08
CA SER A 87 18.57 15.32 0.78
C SER A 87 18.13 14.04 0.07
N LYS A 88 16.83 13.75 -0.02
CA LYS A 88 16.33 12.53 -0.67
C LYS A 88 16.50 12.57 -2.18
N SER A 89 16.97 11.47 -2.77
CA SER A 89 17.04 11.32 -4.23
C SER A 89 15.64 11.44 -4.85
N VAL A 90 15.57 11.87 -6.11
CA VAL A 90 14.31 11.97 -6.86
C VAL A 90 13.56 10.62 -6.87
N VAL A 91 14.29 9.52 -7.01
CA VAL A 91 13.75 8.17 -7.00
C VAL A 91 13.05 7.88 -5.66
N SER A 92 13.68 8.22 -4.52
CA SER A 92 13.07 8.04 -3.21
C SER A 92 11.76 8.82 -3.05
N LYS A 93 11.72 10.08 -3.54
CA LYS A 93 10.49 10.90 -3.49
C LYS A 93 9.36 10.30 -4.31
N VAL A 94 9.66 9.76 -5.50
CA VAL A 94 8.67 9.07 -6.34
C VAL A 94 8.14 7.83 -5.65
N ILE A 95 9.02 7.01 -5.07
CA ILE A 95 8.65 5.80 -4.33
C ILE A 95 7.77 6.15 -3.12
N ASP A 96 8.15 7.16 -2.34
CA ASP A 96 7.37 7.62 -1.18
C ASP A 96 5.96 8.09 -1.60
N ALA A 97 5.85 8.82 -2.72
CA ALA A 97 4.58 9.28 -3.26
C ALA A 97 3.69 8.10 -3.70
N ILE A 98 4.24 7.15 -4.46
CA ILE A 98 3.51 5.95 -4.90
C ILE A 98 3.04 5.14 -3.68
N THR A 99 3.93 4.92 -2.72
CA THR A 99 3.61 4.20 -1.48
C THR A 99 2.50 4.90 -0.70
N GLY A 100 2.57 6.23 -0.56
CA GLY A 100 1.53 7.02 0.10
C GLY A 100 0.16 6.92 -0.58
N CYS A 101 0.13 6.78 -1.91
CA CYS A 101 -1.12 6.57 -2.65
C CYS A 101 -1.69 5.15 -2.46
N MET A 102 -0.84 4.14 -2.30
CA MET A 102 -1.25 2.73 -2.30
C MET A 102 -1.57 2.19 -0.90
N THR A 103 -0.77 2.56 0.11
CA THR A 103 -0.87 1.98 1.45
C THR A 103 -2.26 2.09 2.08
N PRO A 104 -2.99 3.22 2.00
CA PRO A 104 -4.30 3.33 2.67
C PRO A 104 -5.38 2.41 2.09
N MET A 105 -5.21 1.90 0.86
CA MET A 105 -6.20 1.02 0.22
C MET A 105 -5.95 -0.47 0.49
N ILE A 106 -4.82 -0.85 1.07
CA ILE A 106 -4.47 -2.26 1.34
C ILE A 106 -5.56 -2.99 2.14
N PRO A 107 -6.19 -2.44 3.20
CA PRO A 107 -7.26 -3.14 3.90
C PRO A 107 -8.45 -3.50 3.01
N ALA A 108 -8.85 -2.61 2.09
CA ALA A 108 -9.94 -2.88 1.16
C ALA A 108 -9.56 -3.97 0.14
N LEU A 109 -8.32 -3.95 -0.36
CA LEU A 109 -7.79 -4.99 -1.25
C LEU A 109 -7.72 -6.35 -0.55
N THR A 110 -7.27 -6.37 0.71
CA THR A 110 -7.21 -7.60 1.50
C THR A 110 -8.60 -8.18 1.73
N ALA A 111 -9.58 -7.33 2.09
CA ALA A 111 -10.97 -7.77 2.28
C ALA A 111 -11.56 -8.36 0.97
N ALA A 112 -11.38 -7.66 -0.15
CA ALA A 112 -11.82 -8.11 -1.46
C ALA A 112 -11.16 -9.43 -1.87
N GLY A 113 -9.84 -9.54 -1.65
CA GLY A 113 -9.09 -10.77 -1.88
C GLY A 113 -9.59 -11.94 -1.03
N MET A 114 -9.84 -11.72 0.26
CA MET A 114 -10.39 -12.75 1.15
C MET A 114 -11.78 -13.23 0.73
N ILE A 115 -12.63 -12.34 0.23
CA ILE A 115 -13.94 -12.73 -0.35
C ILE A 115 -13.71 -13.69 -1.53
N LYS A 116 -12.78 -13.39 -2.43
CA LYS A 116 -12.43 -14.26 -3.56
C LYS A 116 -11.86 -15.62 -3.11
N VAL A 117 -11.02 -15.63 -2.06
CA VAL A 117 -10.50 -16.89 -1.47
C VAL A 117 -11.65 -17.75 -0.94
N VAL A 118 -12.56 -17.16 -0.16
CA VAL A 118 -13.73 -17.89 0.34
C VAL A 118 -14.56 -18.46 -0.82
N LEU A 119 -14.79 -17.64 -1.85
CA LEU A 119 -15.55 -18.05 -3.02
C LEU A 119 -14.85 -19.22 -3.76
N SER A 120 -13.54 -19.13 -3.94
CA SER A 120 -12.73 -20.20 -4.55
C SER A 120 -12.80 -21.50 -3.75
N LEU A 121 -12.76 -21.43 -2.41
CA LEU A 121 -12.92 -22.60 -1.56
C LEU A 121 -14.33 -23.22 -1.71
N LEU A 122 -15.37 -22.39 -1.73
CA LEU A 122 -16.76 -22.86 -1.91
C LEU A 122 -16.95 -23.58 -3.26
N THR A 123 -16.32 -23.11 -4.33
CA THR A 123 -16.37 -23.78 -5.65
C THR A 123 -15.52 -25.03 -5.68
N THR A 124 -14.31 -25.02 -5.09
CA THR A 124 -13.42 -26.18 -5.02
C THR A 124 -14.07 -27.36 -4.27
N PHE A 125 -14.81 -27.06 -3.19
CA PHE A 125 -15.56 -28.07 -2.44
C PHE A 125 -16.95 -28.37 -3.03
N HIS A 126 -17.28 -27.85 -4.22
CA HIS A 126 -18.57 -28.00 -4.88
C HIS A 126 -19.80 -27.56 -4.05
N LEU A 127 -19.59 -26.64 -3.09
CA LEU A 127 -20.67 -26.11 -2.26
C LEU A 127 -21.49 -25.03 -2.99
N VAL A 128 -20.88 -24.35 -3.97
CA VAL A 128 -21.52 -23.34 -4.80
C VAL A 128 -21.07 -23.52 -6.25
N SER A 129 -22.03 -23.49 -7.18
CA SER A 129 -21.73 -23.53 -8.62
C SER A 129 -21.36 -22.12 -9.11
N GLU A 130 -20.39 -22.01 -10.01
CA GLU A 130 -19.99 -20.75 -10.66
C GLU A 130 -21.15 -20.12 -11.47
N THR A 131 -22.11 -20.91 -11.94
CA THR A 131 -23.29 -20.42 -12.65
C THR A 131 -24.40 -19.94 -11.72
N SER A 132 -24.28 -20.15 -10.41
CA SER A 132 -25.29 -19.72 -9.45
C SER A 132 -25.30 -18.20 -9.26
N SER A 133 -26.49 -17.63 -9.04
CA SER A 133 -26.66 -16.21 -8.72
C SER A 133 -25.86 -15.80 -7.47
N THR A 134 -25.80 -16.69 -6.47
CA THR A 134 -25.02 -16.46 -5.25
C THR A 134 -23.53 -16.29 -5.56
N TYR A 135 -22.98 -17.15 -6.41
CA TYR A 135 -21.58 -17.02 -6.83
C TYR A 135 -21.34 -15.69 -7.55
N GLN A 136 -22.18 -15.36 -8.52
CA GLN A 136 -22.05 -14.12 -9.31
C GLN A 136 -22.11 -12.88 -8.41
N VAL A 137 -23.03 -12.85 -7.43
CA VAL A 137 -23.14 -11.72 -6.50
C VAL A 137 -21.90 -11.60 -5.60
N ILE A 138 -21.44 -12.70 -5.00
CA ILE A 138 -20.25 -12.66 -4.14
C ILE A 138 -19.00 -12.33 -4.97
N SER A 139 -18.91 -12.85 -6.18
CA SER A 139 -17.80 -12.59 -7.10
C SER A 139 -17.69 -11.10 -7.43
N PHE A 140 -18.79 -10.43 -7.83
CA PHE A 140 -18.69 -9.00 -8.12
C PHE A 140 -18.42 -8.15 -6.87
N ILE A 141 -18.91 -8.54 -5.67
CA ILE A 141 -18.56 -7.87 -4.41
C ILE A 141 -17.05 -7.93 -4.17
N GLY A 142 -16.43 -9.11 -4.40
CA GLY A 142 -14.97 -9.26 -4.32
C GLY A 142 -14.21 -8.47 -5.40
N ASP A 143 -14.85 -8.17 -6.54
CA ASP A 143 -14.22 -7.41 -7.63
C ASP A 143 -14.30 -5.89 -7.48
N VAL A 144 -15.26 -5.37 -6.73
CA VAL A 144 -15.52 -3.92 -6.63
C VAL A 144 -14.25 -3.13 -6.29
N THR A 145 -13.48 -3.57 -5.30
CA THR A 145 -12.27 -2.87 -4.86
C THR A 145 -11.22 -2.80 -5.98
N PHE A 146 -11.07 -3.86 -6.75
CA PHE A 146 -10.12 -3.92 -7.86
C PHE A 146 -10.60 -3.09 -9.05
N TYR A 147 -11.88 -3.21 -9.41
CA TYR A 147 -12.47 -2.43 -10.51
C TYR A 147 -12.39 -0.93 -10.25
N PHE A 148 -12.74 -0.50 -9.04
CA PHE A 148 -12.71 0.90 -8.60
C PHE A 148 -11.37 1.31 -7.97
N MET A 149 -10.30 0.53 -8.16
CA MET A 149 -8.96 0.88 -7.72
C MET A 149 -8.56 2.31 -8.11
N PRO A 150 -8.83 2.81 -9.33
CA PRO A 150 -8.56 4.21 -9.71
C PRO A 150 -9.17 5.24 -8.78
N PHE A 151 -10.39 5.02 -8.25
CA PHE A 151 -11.02 5.92 -7.28
C PHE A 151 -10.30 5.93 -5.94
N LEU A 152 -9.95 4.75 -5.42
CA LEU A 152 -9.23 4.62 -4.15
C LEU A 152 -7.86 5.30 -4.22
N ILE A 153 -7.16 5.07 -5.34
CA ILE A 153 -5.87 5.72 -5.61
C ILE A 153 -6.04 7.23 -5.72
N ALA A 154 -7.03 7.73 -6.48
CA ALA A 154 -7.27 9.16 -6.64
C ALA A 154 -7.56 9.85 -5.31
N ALA A 155 -8.36 9.23 -4.43
CA ALA A 155 -8.65 9.74 -3.10
C ALA A 155 -7.39 9.90 -2.23
N ASN A 156 -6.50 8.91 -2.29
CA ASN A 156 -5.23 8.93 -1.54
C ASN A 156 -4.20 9.85 -2.20
N ALA A 157 -4.08 9.81 -3.53
CA ALA A 157 -3.20 10.70 -4.30
C ALA A 157 -3.54 12.17 -4.11
N ALA A 158 -4.84 12.50 -3.96
CA ALA A 158 -5.29 13.85 -3.66
C ALA A 158 -4.67 14.38 -2.35
N LYS A 159 -4.58 13.54 -1.33
CA LYS A 159 -3.92 13.88 -0.06
C LYS A 159 -2.40 14.01 -0.24
N VAL A 160 -1.77 13.06 -0.93
CA VAL A 160 -0.32 13.05 -1.18
C VAL A 160 0.13 14.27 -1.97
N PHE A 161 -0.60 14.60 -3.04
CA PHE A 161 -0.24 15.72 -3.95
C PHE A 161 -0.95 17.03 -3.62
N ARG A 162 -1.75 17.07 -2.54
CA ARG A 162 -2.49 18.28 -2.10
C ARG A 162 -3.42 18.84 -3.18
N VAL A 163 -4.19 17.96 -3.81
CA VAL A 163 -5.24 18.27 -4.79
C VAL A 163 -6.60 18.20 -4.11
N ASN A 164 -7.56 18.96 -4.60
CA ASN A 164 -8.94 18.81 -4.14
C ASN A 164 -9.42 17.38 -4.41
N GLN A 165 -9.83 16.67 -3.35
CA GLN A 165 -10.20 15.25 -3.43
C GLN A 165 -11.38 15.02 -4.40
N SER A 166 -12.37 15.90 -4.42
CA SER A 166 -13.52 15.76 -5.34
C SER A 166 -13.10 15.89 -6.80
N LEU A 167 -12.14 16.77 -7.12
CA LEU A 167 -11.61 16.91 -8.48
C LEU A 167 -10.76 15.70 -8.88
N ALA A 168 -9.95 15.18 -7.98
CA ALA A 168 -9.19 13.95 -8.22
C ALA A 168 -10.12 12.75 -8.47
N LEU A 169 -11.18 12.61 -7.69
CA LEU A 169 -12.20 11.57 -7.89
C LEU A 169 -12.96 11.76 -9.21
N PHE A 170 -13.26 13.01 -9.59
CA PHE A 170 -13.88 13.29 -10.88
C PHE A 170 -13.00 12.79 -12.04
N ILE A 171 -11.71 13.02 -12.00
CA ILE A 171 -10.77 12.56 -13.03
C ILE A 171 -10.70 11.02 -13.07
N ALA A 172 -10.68 10.35 -11.92
CA ALA A 172 -10.81 8.89 -11.89
C ALA A 172 -12.14 8.42 -12.50
N GLY A 173 -13.22 9.19 -12.28
CA GLY A 173 -14.52 8.97 -12.90
C GLY A 173 -14.51 9.08 -14.42
N VAL A 174 -13.69 9.96 -14.99
CA VAL A 174 -13.53 10.07 -16.45
C VAL A 174 -13.01 8.75 -17.04
N TYR A 175 -12.04 8.11 -16.38
CA TYR A 175 -11.51 6.80 -16.81
C TYR A 175 -12.50 5.66 -16.65
N LEU A 176 -13.37 5.72 -15.65
CA LEU A 176 -14.32 4.65 -15.31
C LEU A 176 -15.76 4.93 -15.76
N SER A 177 -15.99 6.05 -16.47
CA SER A 177 -17.31 6.37 -17.01
C SER A 177 -17.84 5.20 -17.87
N PRO A 178 -19.05 4.67 -17.59
CA PRO A 178 -19.63 3.59 -18.39
C PRO A 178 -19.67 3.92 -19.89
N THR A 179 -19.97 5.18 -20.23
CA THR A 179 -19.95 5.65 -21.61
C THR A 179 -18.57 5.52 -22.22
N PHE A 180 -17.53 5.95 -21.52
CA PHE A 180 -16.14 5.86 -21.99
C PHE A 180 -15.70 4.40 -22.11
N VAL A 181 -16.00 3.56 -21.14
CA VAL A 181 -15.71 2.11 -21.17
C VAL A 181 -16.37 1.45 -22.39
N THR A 182 -17.64 1.79 -22.67
CA THR A 182 -18.34 1.29 -23.88
C THR A 182 -17.69 1.80 -25.17
N MET A 183 -17.29 3.08 -25.22
CA MET A 183 -16.59 3.64 -26.39
C MET A 183 -15.24 2.92 -26.63
N VAL A 184 -14.49 2.61 -25.58
CA VAL A 184 -13.22 1.89 -25.68
C VAL A 184 -13.42 0.44 -26.17
N ALA A 185 -14.49 -0.21 -25.76
CA ALA A 185 -14.82 -1.57 -26.18
C ALA A 185 -15.31 -1.65 -27.63
N GLY A 186 -15.79 -0.55 -28.22
CA GLY A 186 -16.24 -0.48 -29.59
C GLY A 186 -15.10 -0.39 -30.63
N ASP A 187 -15.39 -0.62 -31.91
CA ASP A 187 -14.39 -0.58 -33.00
C ASP A 187 -14.05 0.83 -33.49
N ALA A 188 -14.96 1.80 -33.31
CA ALA A 188 -14.81 3.16 -33.79
C ALA A 188 -13.60 3.87 -33.14
N ALA A 189 -12.84 4.64 -33.93
CA ALA A 189 -11.77 5.48 -33.39
C ALA A 189 -12.36 6.57 -32.49
N ILE A 190 -11.76 6.74 -31.31
CA ILE A 190 -12.17 7.79 -30.36
C ILE A 190 -11.22 8.95 -30.54
N THR A 191 -11.77 10.14 -30.80
CA THR A 191 -10.97 11.36 -30.95
C THR A 191 -11.58 12.52 -30.16
N LEU A 192 -10.73 13.40 -29.66
CA LEU A 192 -11.11 14.66 -29.05
C LEU A 192 -10.34 15.78 -29.74
N PHE A 193 -11.05 16.74 -30.36
CA PHE A 193 -10.46 17.80 -31.20
C PHE A 193 -9.53 17.26 -32.31
N GLY A 194 -9.85 16.08 -32.87
CA GLY A 194 -9.03 15.41 -33.88
C GLY A 194 -7.82 14.65 -33.34
N LEU A 195 -7.53 14.73 -32.05
CA LEU A 195 -6.46 13.98 -31.40
C LEU A 195 -6.96 12.59 -30.96
N PRO A 196 -6.23 11.50 -31.25
CA PRO A 196 -6.68 10.16 -30.91
C PRO A 196 -6.61 9.91 -29.38
N ILE A 197 -7.63 9.26 -28.87
CA ILE A 197 -7.66 8.73 -27.51
C ILE A 197 -7.29 7.26 -27.57
N THR A 198 -6.30 6.85 -26.77
CA THR A 198 -5.88 5.45 -26.72
C THR A 198 -6.97 4.58 -26.13
N LYS A 199 -7.35 3.53 -26.85
CA LYS A 199 -8.27 2.52 -26.37
C LYS A 199 -7.55 1.62 -25.38
N ALA A 200 -7.72 1.86 -24.10
CA ALA A 200 -7.18 1.05 -23.02
C ALA A 200 -8.21 0.91 -21.91
N THR A 201 -8.21 -0.22 -21.25
CA THR A 201 -9.01 -0.43 -20.04
C THR A 201 -8.30 0.23 -18.87
N TYR A 202 -8.91 1.28 -18.34
CA TYR A 202 -8.36 2.01 -17.19
C TYR A 202 -8.92 1.52 -15.85
N SER A 203 -9.98 0.68 -15.85
CA SER A 203 -10.35 -0.11 -14.68
C SER A 203 -9.13 -0.91 -14.22
N TYR A 204 -8.99 -1.12 -12.93
CA TYR A 204 -7.83 -1.80 -12.33
C TYR A 204 -6.48 -1.06 -12.48
N SER A 205 -6.43 0.08 -13.16
CA SER A 205 -5.17 0.78 -13.42
C SER A 205 -4.68 1.59 -12.22
N VAL A 206 -3.36 1.68 -12.08
CA VAL A 206 -2.67 2.36 -10.98
C VAL A 206 -1.95 3.62 -11.48
N ILE A 207 -1.02 3.43 -12.41
CA ILE A 207 -0.08 4.46 -12.86
C ILE A 207 -0.77 5.67 -13.51
N PRO A 208 -1.75 5.50 -14.43
CA PRO A 208 -2.39 6.64 -15.07
C PRO A 208 -3.04 7.60 -14.08
N VAL A 209 -3.68 7.07 -13.05
CA VAL A 209 -4.39 7.87 -12.04
C VAL A 209 -3.41 8.65 -11.17
N ILE A 210 -2.34 8.01 -10.68
CA ILE A 210 -1.31 8.68 -9.88
C ILE A 210 -0.70 9.85 -10.67
N LEU A 211 -0.31 9.59 -11.92
CA LEU A 211 0.26 10.62 -12.80
C LEU A 211 -0.72 11.76 -13.03
N MET A 212 -2.00 11.44 -13.27
CA MET A 212 -2.98 12.48 -13.58
C MET A 212 -3.28 13.34 -12.37
N VAL A 213 -3.44 12.76 -11.18
CA VAL A 213 -3.65 13.55 -9.95
C VAL A 213 -2.43 14.42 -9.65
N TRP A 214 -1.21 13.91 -9.88
CA TRP A 214 0.01 14.71 -9.76
C TRP A 214 0.03 15.89 -10.74
N ILE A 215 -0.35 15.70 -12.00
CA ILE A 215 -0.45 16.78 -12.99
C ILE A 215 -1.56 17.78 -12.60
N THR A 216 -2.68 17.29 -12.10
CA THR A 216 -3.81 18.13 -11.64
C THR A 216 -3.38 19.10 -10.55
N HIS A 217 -2.44 18.73 -9.68
CA HIS A 217 -1.86 19.67 -8.71
C HIS A 217 -1.33 20.94 -9.37
N TYR A 218 -0.59 20.82 -10.45
CA TYR A 218 -0.03 21.97 -11.16
C TYR A 218 -1.12 22.75 -11.93
N ILE A 219 -2.11 22.04 -12.47
CA ILE A 219 -3.26 22.67 -13.15
C ILE A 219 -4.08 23.48 -12.15
N GLU A 220 -4.35 22.96 -10.94
CA GLU A 220 -5.05 23.70 -9.88
C GLU A 220 -4.30 24.99 -9.52
N ILE A 221 -2.98 24.92 -9.32
CA ILE A 221 -2.16 26.10 -9.02
C ILE A 221 -2.23 27.14 -10.16
N LEU A 222 -2.16 26.68 -11.40
CA LEU A 222 -2.22 27.55 -12.57
C LEU A 222 -3.58 28.24 -12.67
N VAL A 223 -4.65 27.45 -12.60
CA VAL A 223 -6.03 27.95 -12.70
C VAL A 223 -6.34 28.89 -11.53
N ASP A 224 -5.86 28.56 -10.32
CA ASP A 224 -6.04 29.40 -9.15
C ASP A 224 -5.43 30.79 -9.28
N LYS A 225 -4.31 30.92 -10.00
CA LYS A 225 -3.64 32.21 -10.27
C LYS A 225 -4.36 33.08 -11.30
N ILE A 226 -4.99 32.45 -12.30
CA ILE A 226 -5.62 33.17 -13.41
C ILE A 226 -7.09 33.47 -13.18
N THR A 227 -7.75 32.77 -12.24
CA THR A 227 -9.19 32.90 -12.00
C THR A 227 -9.49 34.10 -11.10
N PRO A 228 -10.34 35.06 -11.53
CA PRO A 228 -10.73 36.18 -10.72
C PRO A 228 -11.48 35.75 -9.44
N LYS A 229 -11.22 36.45 -8.31
CA LYS A 229 -11.78 36.11 -7.01
C LYS A 229 -13.30 36.00 -7.00
N MET A 230 -13.98 36.82 -7.77
CA MET A 230 -15.44 36.96 -7.82
C MET A 230 -16.15 35.69 -8.34
N VAL A 231 -15.51 34.96 -9.26
CA VAL A 231 -16.05 33.77 -9.94
C VAL A 231 -15.30 32.49 -9.59
N LYS A 232 -14.32 32.60 -8.69
CA LYS A 232 -13.37 31.52 -8.37
C LYS A 232 -14.06 30.24 -7.91
N LEU A 233 -15.13 30.34 -7.13
CA LEU A 233 -15.86 29.20 -6.60
C LEU A 233 -16.45 28.28 -7.70
N ILE A 234 -16.87 28.87 -8.83
CA ILE A 234 -17.51 28.14 -9.94
C ILE A 234 -16.49 27.88 -11.04
N LEU A 235 -15.74 28.89 -11.42
CA LEU A 235 -14.88 28.83 -12.60
C LEU A 235 -13.61 27.99 -12.35
N ASN A 236 -13.04 28.02 -11.13
CA ASN A 236 -11.84 27.29 -10.80
C ASN A 236 -12.04 25.75 -10.99
N PRO A 237 -12.97 25.07 -10.31
CA PRO A 237 -13.17 23.64 -10.50
C PRO A 237 -13.54 23.28 -11.94
N THR A 238 -14.33 24.14 -12.62
CA THR A 238 -14.72 23.91 -14.01
C THR A 238 -13.50 23.92 -14.94
N LEU A 239 -12.64 24.92 -14.85
CA LEU A 239 -11.43 25.01 -15.67
C LEU A 239 -10.44 23.88 -15.36
N VAL A 240 -10.26 23.55 -14.08
CA VAL A 240 -9.39 22.42 -13.69
C VAL A 240 -9.85 21.14 -14.39
N ILE A 241 -11.13 20.83 -14.36
CA ILE A 241 -11.66 19.61 -15.01
C ILE A 241 -11.56 19.69 -16.53
N LEU A 242 -11.94 20.82 -17.14
CA LEU A 242 -11.90 20.99 -18.59
C LEU A 242 -10.47 20.89 -19.16
N ILE A 243 -9.46 21.23 -18.39
CA ILE A 243 -8.05 21.07 -18.78
C ILE A 243 -7.54 19.67 -18.45
N SER A 244 -7.85 19.18 -17.25
CA SER A 244 -7.33 17.90 -16.75
C SER A 244 -7.89 16.69 -17.48
N ALA A 245 -9.19 16.67 -17.81
CA ALA A 245 -9.81 15.51 -18.45
C ALA A 245 -9.28 15.22 -19.87
N PRO A 246 -9.12 16.20 -20.77
CA PRO A 246 -8.44 15.98 -22.05
C PRO A 246 -6.99 15.49 -21.89
N ILE A 247 -6.22 16.09 -20.99
CA ILE A 247 -4.84 15.68 -20.72
C ILE A 247 -4.81 14.23 -20.17
N ALA A 248 -5.76 13.86 -19.30
CA ALA A 248 -5.90 12.52 -18.80
C ALA A 248 -6.06 11.49 -19.93
N LEU A 249 -6.95 11.75 -20.87
CA LEU A 249 -7.30 10.81 -21.93
C LEU A 249 -6.29 10.77 -23.08
N ILE A 250 -5.75 11.93 -23.48
CA ILE A 250 -4.90 12.05 -24.68
C ILE A 250 -3.42 11.82 -24.35
N VAL A 251 -2.96 12.26 -23.18
CA VAL A 251 -1.55 12.27 -22.83
C VAL A 251 -1.23 11.25 -21.75
N VAL A 252 -1.87 11.37 -20.59
CA VAL A 252 -1.50 10.59 -19.39
C VAL A 252 -1.94 9.14 -19.50
N GLY A 253 -3.14 8.91 -20.05
CA GLY A 253 -3.64 7.57 -20.27
C GLY A 253 -2.66 6.71 -21.07
N PRO A 254 -2.27 7.11 -22.30
CA PRO A 254 -1.28 6.38 -23.09
C PRO A 254 0.06 6.20 -22.38
N ILE A 255 0.62 7.26 -21.80
CA ILE A 255 1.91 7.19 -21.08
C ILE A 255 1.81 6.23 -19.90
N GLY A 256 0.78 6.37 -19.09
CA GLY A 256 0.57 5.50 -17.93
C GLY A 256 0.40 4.04 -18.33
N THR A 257 -0.31 3.77 -19.42
CA THR A 257 -0.48 2.42 -19.96
C THR A 257 0.84 1.85 -20.49
N ILE A 258 1.64 2.65 -21.20
CA ILE A 258 2.97 2.23 -21.69
C ILE A 258 3.90 1.91 -20.52
N ILE A 259 3.92 2.76 -19.48
CA ILE A 259 4.73 2.53 -18.28
C ILE A 259 4.25 1.27 -17.55
N GLY A 260 2.93 1.11 -17.35
CA GLY A 260 2.35 -0.06 -16.71
C GLY A 260 2.66 -1.36 -17.45
N ASN A 261 2.48 -1.37 -18.77
CA ASN A 261 2.81 -2.52 -19.61
C ASN A 261 4.32 -2.80 -19.63
N GLY A 262 5.16 -1.76 -19.71
CA GLY A 262 6.61 -1.89 -19.63
C GLY A 262 7.07 -2.52 -18.32
N LEU A 263 6.45 -2.14 -17.21
CA LEU A 263 6.70 -2.72 -15.90
C LEU A 263 6.28 -4.21 -15.85
N ALA A 264 5.10 -4.54 -16.36
CA ALA A 264 4.62 -5.93 -16.46
C ALA A 264 5.55 -6.79 -17.33
N VAL A 265 6.00 -6.26 -18.48
CA VAL A 265 6.97 -6.95 -19.35
C VAL A 265 8.30 -7.18 -18.63
N ALA A 266 8.81 -6.19 -17.89
CA ALA A 266 10.04 -6.33 -17.12
C ALA A 266 9.93 -7.41 -16.03
N ILE A 267 8.81 -7.44 -15.30
CA ILE A 267 8.53 -8.46 -14.27
C ILE A 267 8.44 -9.85 -14.92
N ASN A 268 7.68 -9.98 -16.01
CA ASN A 268 7.54 -11.24 -16.72
C ASN A 268 8.89 -11.71 -17.29
N PHE A 269 9.70 -10.79 -17.82
CA PHE A 269 11.05 -11.10 -18.28
C PHE A 269 11.95 -11.63 -17.16
N LEU A 270 11.96 -10.97 -16.00
CA LEU A 270 12.70 -11.43 -14.82
C LEU A 270 12.20 -12.80 -14.34
N SER A 271 10.88 -12.99 -14.30
CA SER A 271 10.27 -14.25 -13.90
C SER A 271 10.65 -15.39 -14.86
N VAL A 272 10.59 -15.15 -16.18
CA VAL A 272 10.91 -16.18 -17.20
C VAL A 272 12.42 -16.43 -17.32
N LYS A 273 13.27 -15.39 -17.26
CA LYS A 273 14.71 -15.51 -17.48
C LYS A 273 15.47 -16.01 -16.26
N LEU A 274 15.13 -15.51 -15.08
CA LEU A 274 15.74 -15.91 -13.80
C LEU A 274 14.92 -17.01 -13.11
N GLY A 275 13.69 -17.22 -13.56
CA GLY A 275 12.81 -18.28 -13.11
C GLY A 275 12.65 -18.30 -11.59
N PHE A 276 12.72 -19.48 -11.01
CA PHE A 276 12.58 -19.71 -9.60
C PHE A 276 13.67 -19.06 -8.72
N ILE A 277 14.82 -18.74 -9.29
CA ILE A 277 15.97 -18.18 -8.55
C ILE A 277 15.63 -16.77 -8.06
N ILE A 278 15.02 -15.93 -8.89
CA ILE A 278 14.68 -14.56 -8.50
C ILE A 278 13.60 -14.51 -7.40
N VAL A 279 12.65 -15.43 -7.46
CA VAL A 279 11.62 -15.57 -6.40
C VAL A 279 12.29 -15.91 -5.07
N GLY A 280 13.25 -16.84 -5.09
CA GLY A 280 14.02 -17.21 -3.90
C GLY A 280 14.88 -16.07 -3.36
N ILE A 281 15.60 -15.35 -4.22
CA ILE A 281 16.44 -14.22 -3.81
C ILE A 281 15.56 -13.12 -3.19
N LEU A 282 14.47 -12.76 -3.84
CA LEU A 282 13.56 -11.73 -3.36
C LEU A 282 12.92 -12.14 -2.04
N ALA A 283 12.44 -13.39 -1.90
CA ALA A 283 11.88 -13.91 -0.66
C ALA A 283 12.89 -13.89 0.49
N ALA A 284 14.14 -14.31 0.25
CA ALA A 284 15.21 -14.30 1.25
C ALA A 284 15.56 -12.88 1.73
N THR A 285 15.51 -11.89 0.83
CA THR A 285 15.85 -10.50 1.14
C THR A 285 14.66 -9.69 1.64
N PHE A 286 13.44 -10.20 1.52
CA PHE A 286 12.21 -9.48 1.84
C PHE A 286 12.15 -8.94 3.27
N PRO A 287 12.61 -9.66 4.33
CA PRO A 287 12.64 -9.12 5.68
C PRO A 287 13.47 -7.84 5.79
N PHE A 288 14.58 -7.74 5.07
CA PHE A 288 15.44 -6.57 5.06
C PHE A 288 14.82 -5.41 4.26
N ILE A 289 14.06 -5.73 3.21
CA ILE A 289 13.28 -4.74 2.46
C ILE A 289 12.17 -4.18 3.35
N VAL A 290 11.50 -5.02 4.15
CA VAL A 290 10.52 -4.60 5.16
C VAL A 290 11.15 -3.67 6.21
N MET A 291 12.37 -3.97 6.66
CA MET A 291 13.08 -3.12 7.62
C MET A 291 13.28 -1.68 7.12
N THR A 292 13.48 -1.50 5.83
CA THR A 292 13.64 -0.17 5.23
C THR A 292 12.31 0.49 4.87
N GLY A 293 11.18 -0.22 5.01
CA GLY A 293 9.86 0.24 4.56
C GLY A 293 9.68 0.20 3.05
N MET A 294 10.69 -0.26 2.29
CA MET A 294 10.66 -0.28 0.82
C MET A 294 9.75 -1.36 0.23
N HIS A 295 9.29 -2.33 1.03
CA HIS A 295 8.34 -3.35 0.57
C HIS A 295 7.03 -2.74 0.05
N HIS A 296 6.62 -1.59 0.58
CA HIS A 296 5.45 -0.86 0.06
C HIS A 296 5.65 -0.34 -1.38
N ALA A 297 6.90 -0.10 -1.80
CA ALA A 297 7.20 0.28 -3.18
C ALA A 297 7.07 -0.90 -4.16
N LEU A 298 7.19 -2.13 -3.69
CA LEU A 298 6.98 -3.33 -4.51
C LEU A 298 5.51 -3.66 -4.71
N THR A 299 4.63 -3.26 -3.78
CA THR A 299 3.19 -3.53 -3.84
C THR A 299 2.54 -3.04 -5.14
N PRO A 300 2.78 -1.80 -5.64
CA PRO A 300 2.23 -1.35 -6.92
C PRO A 300 2.67 -2.22 -8.11
N ILE A 301 3.87 -2.78 -8.05
CA ILE A 301 4.40 -3.64 -9.11
C ILE A 301 3.61 -4.95 -9.17
N GLY A 302 3.43 -5.62 -8.02
CA GLY A 302 2.63 -6.83 -7.91
C GLY A 302 1.16 -6.60 -8.27
N LEU A 303 0.56 -5.49 -7.80
CA LEU A 303 -0.81 -5.10 -8.15
C LEU A 303 -0.98 -4.87 -9.64
N ASN A 304 -0.02 -4.20 -10.29
CA ASN A 304 -0.06 -3.99 -11.73
C ASN A 304 0.07 -5.33 -12.49
N ALA A 305 0.91 -6.25 -12.03
CA ALA A 305 1.02 -7.58 -12.62
C ALA A 305 -0.32 -8.34 -12.55
N ILE A 306 -1.02 -8.30 -11.42
CA ILE A 306 -2.36 -8.89 -11.27
C ILE A 306 -3.37 -8.16 -12.18
N ALA A 307 -3.37 -6.83 -12.19
CA ALA A 307 -4.31 -6.05 -12.97
C ALA A 307 -4.18 -6.25 -14.49
N THR A 308 -2.95 -6.43 -14.99
CA THR A 308 -2.67 -6.55 -16.44
C THR A 308 -2.54 -8.00 -16.89
N GLY A 309 -1.95 -8.86 -16.06
CA GLY A 309 -1.67 -10.26 -16.38
C GLY A 309 -2.54 -11.28 -15.63
N GLY A 310 -3.45 -10.82 -14.78
CA GLY A 310 -4.33 -11.67 -13.97
C GLY A 310 -3.67 -12.31 -12.76
N THR A 311 -2.35 -12.37 -12.70
CA THR A 311 -1.60 -13.02 -11.61
C THR A 311 -0.26 -12.32 -11.35
N ASP A 312 0.22 -12.41 -10.10
CA ASP A 312 1.62 -12.13 -9.76
C ASP A 312 2.35 -13.43 -9.44
N THR A 313 3.51 -13.59 -10.06
CA THR A 313 4.38 -14.77 -9.90
C THR A 313 5.69 -14.46 -9.20
N LEU A 314 5.91 -13.22 -8.80
CA LEU A 314 7.19 -12.76 -8.26
C LEU A 314 7.05 -12.04 -6.91
N ILE A 315 6.40 -10.89 -6.88
CA ILE A 315 6.41 -9.99 -5.71
C ILE A 315 5.65 -10.60 -4.54
N PHE A 316 4.36 -10.88 -4.73
CA PHE A 316 3.52 -11.41 -3.66
C PHE A 316 3.85 -12.87 -3.33
N VAL A 317 4.30 -13.67 -4.31
CA VAL A 317 4.81 -15.03 -4.02
C VAL A 317 6.02 -14.96 -3.10
N SER A 318 6.98 -14.07 -3.38
CA SER A 318 8.14 -13.86 -2.51
C SER A 318 7.76 -13.33 -1.13
N GLN A 319 6.79 -12.40 -1.07
CA GLN A 319 6.28 -11.84 0.17
C GLN A 319 5.63 -12.91 1.03
N VAL A 320 4.77 -13.76 0.46
CA VAL A 320 4.12 -14.88 1.18
C VAL A 320 5.16 -15.83 1.77
N CYS A 321 6.15 -16.23 0.97
CA CYS A 321 7.24 -17.10 1.45
C CYS A 321 7.98 -16.46 2.63
N SER A 322 8.24 -15.14 2.57
CA SER A 322 8.86 -14.40 3.66
C SER A 322 7.97 -14.31 4.89
N ASN A 323 6.69 -14.00 4.73
CA ASN A 323 5.73 -13.88 5.82
C ASN A 323 5.58 -15.22 6.59
N LEU A 324 5.44 -16.32 5.86
CA LEU A 324 5.37 -17.66 6.44
C LEU A 324 6.67 -18.05 7.16
N ALA A 325 7.81 -17.71 6.61
CA ALA A 325 9.10 -17.96 7.24
C ALA A 325 9.30 -17.14 8.54
N GLN A 326 8.89 -15.86 8.54
CA GLN A 326 8.89 -15.02 9.75
C GLN A 326 7.93 -15.56 10.81
N SER A 327 6.75 -16.03 10.39
CA SER A 327 5.79 -16.71 11.27
C SER A 327 6.39 -17.94 11.91
N GLY A 328 6.94 -18.86 11.10
CA GLY A 328 7.55 -20.09 11.57
C GLY A 328 8.73 -19.86 12.52
N ALA A 329 9.60 -18.90 12.19
CA ALA A 329 10.72 -18.53 13.05
C ALA A 329 10.26 -17.95 14.41
N SER A 330 9.22 -17.10 14.40
CA SER A 330 8.66 -16.53 15.63
C SER A 330 7.97 -17.59 16.48
N LEU A 331 7.17 -18.48 15.87
CA LEU A 331 6.53 -19.60 16.58
C LEU A 331 7.56 -20.58 17.17
N ALA A 332 8.67 -20.84 16.45
CA ALA A 332 9.79 -21.62 16.98
C ALA A 332 10.42 -20.97 18.23
N VAL A 333 10.57 -19.64 18.22
CA VAL A 333 11.00 -18.88 19.41
C VAL A 333 9.99 -19.02 20.54
N ALA A 334 8.69 -18.92 20.25
CA ALA A 334 7.62 -19.08 21.24
C ALA A 334 7.70 -20.45 21.95
N VAL A 335 7.97 -21.52 21.21
CA VAL A 335 8.09 -22.88 21.78
C VAL A 335 9.36 -23.03 22.61
N ARG A 336 10.48 -22.46 22.15
CA ARG A 336 11.81 -22.69 22.78
C ARG A 336 12.18 -21.67 23.85
N SER A 337 11.52 -20.53 23.92
CA SER A 337 11.83 -19.50 24.91
C SER A 337 11.50 -19.95 26.31
N LYS A 338 12.39 -19.65 27.25
CA LYS A 338 12.18 -19.83 28.71
C LYS A 338 11.57 -18.58 29.34
N ASP A 339 11.70 -17.42 28.68
CA ASP A 339 11.12 -16.16 29.14
C ASP A 339 9.64 -16.11 28.73
N SER A 340 8.76 -15.96 29.72
CA SER A 340 7.32 -15.91 29.54
C SER A 340 6.88 -14.76 28.65
N ASN A 341 7.48 -13.56 28.80
CA ASN A 341 7.16 -12.39 28.01
C ASN A 341 7.55 -12.58 26.53
N MET A 342 8.75 -13.12 26.30
CA MET A 342 9.20 -13.44 24.95
C MET A 342 8.32 -14.52 24.31
N LYS A 343 7.90 -15.52 25.09
CA LYS A 343 7.00 -16.59 24.61
C LYS A 343 5.65 -16.04 24.14
N GLN A 344 5.03 -15.17 24.93
CA GLN A 344 3.77 -14.51 24.58
C GLN A 344 3.93 -13.62 23.34
N LEU A 345 4.95 -12.75 23.34
CA LEU A 345 5.24 -11.87 22.21
C LEU A 345 5.48 -12.67 20.92
N ALA A 346 6.30 -13.70 20.98
CA ALA A 346 6.64 -14.52 19.82
C ALA A 346 5.46 -15.33 19.30
N SER A 347 4.55 -15.78 20.17
CA SER A 347 3.30 -16.46 19.78
C SER A 347 2.39 -15.50 19.03
N ALA A 348 2.09 -14.34 19.60
CA ALA A 348 1.25 -13.32 18.97
C ALA A 348 1.84 -12.81 17.66
N ALA A 349 3.15 -12.52 17.66
CA ALA A 349 3.86 -12.05 16.49
C ALA A 349 3.92 -13.10 15.36
N GLY A 350 4.07 -14.37 15.71
CA GLY A 350 4.04 -15.48 14.76
C GLY A 350 2.69 -15.62 14.06
N VAL A 351 1.59 -15.53 14.83
CA VAL A 351 0.23 -15.53 14.27
C VAL A 351 0.01 -14.28 13.40
N SER A 352 0.45 -13.11 13.86
CA SER A 352 0.37 -11.86 13.07
C SER A 352 1.09 -11.98 11.74
N ALA A 353 2.31 -12.56 11.73
CA ALA A 353 3.08 -12.77 10.51
C ALA A 353 2.42 -13.77 9.55
N LEU A 354 1.72 -14.78 10.09
CA LEU A 354 0.92 -15.71 9.29
C LEU A 354 -0.20 -14.99 8.53
N MET A 355 -0.77 -13.95 9.15
CA MET A 355 -1.80 -13.10 8.54
C MET A 355 -1.24 -11.98 7.65
N GLY A 356 0.08 -11.96 7.41
CA GLY A 356 0.75 -10.98 6.54
C GLY A 356 1.34 -9.75 7.25
N ILE A 357 1.11 -9.58 8.54
CA ILE A 357 1.64 -8.45 9.32
C ILE A 357 2.92 -8.90 10.03
N THR A 358 4.07 -8.62 9.42
CA THR A 358 5.36 -9.16 9.83
C THR A 358 6.17 -8.28 10.78
N GLU A 359 5.83 -7.01 10.95
CA GLU A 359 6.59 -6.07 11.77
C GLU A 359 6.74 -6.50 13.24
N PRO A 360 5.71 -7.01 13.92
CA PRO A 360 5.86 -7.51 15.29
C PRO A 360 6.82 -8.71 15.37
N ALA A 361 6.77 -9.61 14.39
CA ALA A 361 7.66 -10.76 14.29
C ALA A 361 9.10 -10.32 14.01
N LEU A 362 9.28 -9.41 13.05
CA LEU A 362 10.59 -8.94 12.63
C LEU A 362 11.27 -8.15 13.75
N TYR A 363 10.64 -7.08 14.24
CA TYR A 363 11.28 -6.19 15.21
C TYR A 363 11.21 -6.73 16.65
N GLY A 364 10.10 -7.34 17.04
CA GLY A 364 9.89 -7.85 18.40
C GLY A 364 10.65 -9.14 18.69
N VAL A 365 10.86 -9.98 17.69
CA VAL A 365 11.34 -11.34 17.87
C VAL A 365 12.60 -11.65 17.06
N THR A 366 12.46 -11.71 15.72
CA THR A 366 13.49 -12.33 14.88
C THR A 366 14.75 -11.49 14.75
N LEU A 367 14.62 -10.18 14.56
CA LEU A 367 15.75 -9.25 14.50
C LEU A 367 16.39 -9.04 15.87
N LYS A 368 15.57 -8.93 16.93
CA LYS A 368 16.03 -8.79 18.31
C LYS A 368 16.95 -9.94 18.73
N LEU A 369 16.60 -11.14 18.34
CA LEU A 369 17.36 -12.36 18.64
C LEU A 369 18.43 -12.67 17.58
N LYS A 370 18.47 -11.97 16.46
CA LYS A 370 19.42 -12.06 15.33
C LYS A 370 19.39 -13.41 14.60
N ARG A 371 19.57 -14.54 15.28
CA ARG A 371 19.58 -15.88 14.67
C ARG A 371 18.26 -16.23 13.97
N PRO A 372 17.08 -15.96 14.55
CA PRO A 372 15.81 -16.28 13.91
C PRO A 372 15.57 -15.52 12.59
N VAL A 373 16.05 -14.27 12.44
CA VAL A 373 15.89 -13.53 11.18
C VAL A 373 16.68 -14.19 10.04
N VAL A 374 17.90 -14.68 10.33
CA VAL A 374 18.70 -15.41 9.35
C VAL A 374 18.03 -16.72 8.95
N ALA A 375 17.53 -17.47 9.93
CA ALA A 375 16.79 -18.71 9.67
C ALA A 375 15.53 -18.44 8.82
N ALA A 376 14.77 -17.38 9.14
CA ALA A 376 13.62 -16.96 8.36
C ALA A 376 14.00 -16.60 6.93
N SER A 377 15.07 -15.83 6.73
CA SER A 377 15.55 -15.45 5.38
C SER A 377 15.95 -16.65 4.54
N ILE A 378 16.66 -17.63 5.14
CA ILE A 378 17.04 -18.87 4.46
C ILE A 378 15.78 -19.67 4.09
N ALA A 379 14.86 -19.85 5.04
CA ALA A 379 13.61 -20.58 4.82
C ALA A 379 12.74 -19.91 3.76
N ALA A 380 12.63 -18.55 3.77
CA ALA A 380 11.94 -17.77 2.76
C ALA A 380 12.57 -17.99 1.37
N GLY A 381 13.91 -17.97 1.29
CA GLY A 381 14.64 -18.22 0.04
C GLY A 381 14.35 -19.61 -0.52
N ILE A 382 14.41 -20.65 0.32
CA ILE A 382 14.06 -22.00 -0.07
C ILE A 382 12.60 -22.11 -0.52
N GLY A 383 11.66 -21.53 0.27
CA GLY A 383 10.25 -21.46 -0.09
C GLY A 383 10.00 -20.76 -1.41
N GLY A 384 10.69 -19.63 -1.64
CA GLY A 384 10.63 -18.89 -2.90
C GLY A 384 11.16 -19.69 -4.10
N ILE A 385 12.26 -20.42 -3.93
CA ILE A 385 12.79 -21.34 -4.96
C ILE A 385 11.76 -22.43 -5.29
N VAL A 386 11.19 -23.06 -4.25
CA VAL A 386 10.16 -24.11 -4.45
C VAL A 386 8.91 -23.51 -5.10
N GLY A 387 8.43 -22.37 -4.60
CA GLY A 387 7.27 -21.69 -5.18
C GLY A 387 7.49 -21.31 -6.65
N GLY A 388 8.68 -20.82 -6.98
CA GLY A 388 9.05 -20.50 -8.35
C GLY A 388 9.17 -21.74 -9.26
N LEU A 389 9.73 -22.85 -8.74
CA LEU A 389 9.79 -24.14 -9.46
C LEU A 389 8.40 -24.72 -9.74
N LEU A 390 7.48 -24.58 -8.79
CA LEU A 390 6.08 -25.03 -8.92
C LEU A 390 5.21 -24.03 -9.69
N GLN A 391 5.78 -22.93 -10.17
CA GLN A 391 5.07 -21.85 -10.88
C GLN A 391 3.86 -21.33 -10.09
N VAL A 392 4.01 -21.20 -8.78
CA VAL A 392 2.97 -20.65 -7.91
C VAL A 392 2.63 -19.23 -8.35
N SER A 393 1.35 -18.96 -8.48
CA SER A 393 0.81 -17.66 -8.88
C SER A 393 -0.19 -17.16 -7.83
N LEU A 394 -0.15 -15.86 -7.55
CA LEU A 394 -1.09 -15.19 -6.67
C LEU A 394 -2.03 -14.30 -7.48
N TYR A 395 -3.32 -14.43 -7.20
CA TYR A 395 -4.40 -13.71 -7.86
C TYR A 395 -4.87 -12.49 -7.06
N ILE A 396 -4.35 -12.35 -5.84
CA ILE A 396 -4.72 -11.29 -4.89
C ILE A 396 -3.46 -10.71 -4.26
N ALA A 397 -3.54 -9.42 -3.89
CA ALA A 397 -2.51 -8.81 -3.08
C ALA A 397 -2.55 -9.36 -1.66
N GLN A 398 -1.39 -9.56 -1.09
CA GLN A 398 -1.23 -9.82 0.35
C GLN A 398 -0.57 -8.64 1.04
N ASN A 399 -0.86 -8.48 2.34
CA ASN A 399 -0.14 -7.57 3.22
C ASN A 399 1.23 -8.12 3.59
#